data_b23bcd840660956ccf3a6ac39a1fd209
#
_entry.id   b23bcd840660956ccf3a6ac39a1fd209
#
_cell.length_a   1.000
_cell.length_b   1.000
_cell.length_c   1.000
_cell.angle_alpha   90.00
_cell.angle_beta   90.00
_cell.angle_gamma   90.00
#
_symmetry.space_group_name_H-M   'P 1'
#
loop_
_entity.id
_entity.type
_entity.pdbx_description
1 polymer ?
#
loop_
_entity_poly.entity_id
_entity_poly.type
_entity_poly.pdbx_seq_one_letter_code
_entity_poly.pdbx_strand_id
1 'polypeptide(L)'
;MPQTAVAEDEITGKSAMRKATWRLIPLIGLGYGVAYMDRVNISFASVQMNRDLHFSNTVYGIGAGLFFLSYAACEIPSNLLLYRIGARRWLARIMISWGLLAMAMMFVRTPWQFYGMRFLLGMAEAGFFPGVLFYLCQWFPAHMRARTISRFYVSLPLSSVVMGGVAGAILGLDGSLGLRGWQWLFVIEGLPAVLLSVVFLKWLPDGPKSAGWLTAAERAWIETQLAAEGPDTPGGHVTGIGGALKDSRVWLFGLVNLLMLGTSYGYGFYAPALVQNLTHLDVGKAGYIIAGFGLLGAVGMLLNAWLSDRTGRRYLHIMTPALLESGCFVLLALIVNPWIAIPVLAAMFFFHNAMQGPLLATPTTLLNGRGAAAGLATINMVGILGGVLYPPVMGWLRDRTGNYQTGLGALSLSMLASAAVVFALRQMARRKLEKAPAHVHP
;
A
#
# COMPACT_ATOMS: atom_id res chain seq x y z
N MET A 1 30.20 21.34 -27.24
CA MET A 1 29.58 22.36 -26.36
C MET A 1 30.63 22.82 -25.36
N PRO A 2 30.77 24.11 -25.03
CA PRO A 2 31.76 24.55 -24.05
C PRO A 2 31.42 23.97 -22.67
N GLN A 3 32.41 23.58 -21.91
CA GLN A 3 32.30 22.96 -20.57
C GLN A 3 31.48 23.83 -19.59
N THR A 4 31.45 25.12 -19.77
CA THR A 4 30.64 26.08 -18.99
C THR A 4 29.13 25.87 -19.16
N ALA A 5 28.64 25.61 -20.37
CA ALA A 5 27.22 25.39 -20.64
C ALA A 5 26.70 24.06 -20.03
N VAL A 6 27.53 23.02 -19.99
CA VAL A 6 27.18 21.74 -19.35
C VAL A 6 27.13 21.90 -17.83
N ALA A 7 28.04 22.69 -17.23
CA ALA A 7 28.04 22.96 -15.80
C ALA A 7 26.84 23.81 -15.36
N GLU A 8 26.44 24.79 -16.14
CA GLU A 8 25.25 25.62 -15.89
C GLU A 8 23.96 24.82 -15.99
N ASP A 9 23.85 23.93 -16.97
CA ASP A 9 22.69 23.03 -17.13
C ASP A 9 22.56 22.06 -15.94
N GLU A 10 23.67 21.49 -15.46
CA GLU A 10 23.69 20.61 -14.28
C GLU A 10 23.29 21.36 -13.00
N ILE A 11 23.75 22.59 -12.79
CA ILE A 11 23.40 23.43 -11.65
C ILE A 11 21.91 23.75 -11.68
N THR A 12 21.40 24.16 -12.84
CA THR A 12 19.98 24.47 -13.06
C THR A 12 19.09 23.25 -12.76
N GLY A 13 19.47 22.08 -13.28
CA GLY A 13 18.76 20.82 -13.02
C GLY A 13 18.75 20.42 -11.54
N LYS A 14 19.89 20.50 -10.86
CA LYS A 14 19.98 20.24 -9.42
C LYS A 14 19.08 21.20 -8.61
N SER A 15 19.06 22.48 -8.95
CA SER A 15 18.20 23.48 -8.30
C SER A 15 16.73 23.16 -8.52
N ALA A 16 16.32 22.93 -9.77
CA ALA A 16 14.94 22.60 -10.14
C ALA A 16 14.44 21.37 -9.39
N MET A 17 15.22 20.29 -9.40
CA MET A 17 14.85 19.03 -8.74
C MET A 17 14.81 19.15 -7.22
N ARG A 18 15.72 19.91 -6.61
CA ARG A 18 15.68 20.20 -5.18
C ARG A 18 14.42 20.94 -4.79
N LYS A 19 14.05 22.01 -5.53
CA LYS A 19 12.82 22.77 -5.28
C LYS A 19 11.57 21.90 -5.45
N ALA A 20 11.48 21.11 -6.53
CA ALA A 20 10.37 20.19 -6.77
C ALA A 20 10.26 19.14 -5.64
N THR A 21 11.36 18.50 -5.26
CA THR A 21 11.39 17.51 -4.19
C THR A 21 10.88 18.07 -2.88
N TRP A 22 11.40 19.22 -2.42
CA TRP A 22 11.04 19.77 -1.11
C TRP A 22 9.64 20.39 -1.04
N ARG A 23 9.06 20.78 -2.18
CA ARG A 23 7.71 21.36 -2.21
C ARG A 23 6.63 20.33 -2.47
N LEU A 24 6.90 19.33 -3.31
CA LEU A 24 5.89 18.38 -3.74
C LEU A 24 5.87 17.11 -2.86
N ILE A 25 7.04 16.53 -2.56
CA ILE A 25 7.09 15.23 -1.88
C ILE A 25 6.52 15.26 -0.46
N PRO A 26 6.83 16.26 0.41
CA PRO A 26 6.22 16.33 1.72
C PRO A 26 4.70 16.47 1.68
N LEU A 27 4.19 17.34 0.78
CA LEU A 27 2.75 17.57 0.64
C LEU A 27 2.01 16.32 0.18
N ILE A 28 2.52 15.67 -0.89
CA ILE A 28 1.93 14.45 -1.44
C ILE A 28 2.09 13.28 -0.45
N GLY A 29 3.25 13.19 0.21
CA GLY A 29 3.51 12.19 1.24
C GLY A 29 2.56 12.32 2.43
N LEU A 30 2.28 13.55 2.87
CA LEU A 30 1.28 13.80 3.90
C LEU A 30 -0.12 13.35 3.45
N GLY A 31 -0.53 13.69 2.22
CA GLY A 31 -1.80 13.25 1.64
C GLY A 31 -1.93 11.72 1.60
N TYR A 32 -0.86 11.02 1.20
CA TYR A 32 -0.85 9.55 1.16
C TYR A 32 -0.80 8.94 2.56
N GLY A 33 -0.09 9.60 3.48
CA GLY A 33 -0.07 9.21 4.88
C GLY A 33 -1.45 9.24 5.51
N VAL A 34 -2.21 10.32 5.28
CA VAL A 34 -3.60 10.44 5.74
C VAL A 34 -4.49 9.38 5.08
N ALA A 35 -4.34 9.11 3.78
CA ALA A 35 -5.08 8.04 3.11
C ALA A 35 -4.78 6.66 3.71
N TYR A 36 -3.52 6.39 4.06
CA TYR A 36 -3.16 5.13 4.70
C TYR A 36 -3.70 5.02 6.13
N MET A 37 -3.69 6.12 6.90
CA MET A 37 -4.30 6.15 8.23
C MET A 37 -5.80 5.84 8.16
N ASP A 38 -6.54 6.47 7.25
CA ASP A 38 -7.97 6.20 7.04
C ASP A 38 -8.25 4.74 6.66
N ARG A 39 -7.35 4.11 5.89
CA ARG A 39 -7.48 2.70 5.51
C ARG A 39 -7.32 1.74 6.69
N VAL A 40 -6.48 2.07 7.66
CA VAL A 40 -6.19 1.20 8.81
C VAL A 40 -6.98 1.57 10.07
N ASN A 41 -7.55 2.77 10.16
CA ASN A 41 -8.28 3.28 11.32
C ASN A 41 -9.43 2.36 11.75
N ILE A 42 -10.11 1.77 10.77
CA ILE A 42 -11.22 0.85 11.01
C ILE A 42 -10.80 -0.37 11.82
N SER A 43 -9.53 -0.79 11.76
CA SER A 43 -9.03 -1.90 12.56
C SER A 43 -9.01 -1.56 14.05
N PHE A 44 -8.70 -0.32 14.39
CA PHE A 44 -8.76 0.19 15.78
C PHE A 44 -10.19 0.48 16.20
N ALA A 45 -11.00 1.10 15.32
CA ALA A 45 -12.41 1.38 15.57
C ALA A 45 -13.21 0.10 15.83
N SER A 46 -12.88 -1.01 15.12
CA SER A 46 -13.64 -2.26 15.16
C SER A 46 -13.83 -2.83 16.56
N VAL A 47 -12.84 -2.64 17.44
CA VAL A 47 -12.87 -3.17 18.82
C VAL A 47 -14.05 -2.57 19.62
N GLN A 48 -14.30 -1.26 19.49
CA GLN A 48 -15.43 -0.60 20.15
C GLN A 48 -16.69 -0.67 19.28
N MET A 49 -16.58 -0.36 17.99
CA MET A 49 -17.69 -0.29 17.05
C MET A 49 -18.48 -1.60 16.96
N ASN A 50 -17.79 -2.75 16.83
CA ASN A 50 -18.43 -4.04 16.73
C ASN A 50 -19.23 -4.37 18.00
N ARG A 51 -18.68 -4.02 19.18
CA ARG A 51 -19.38 -4.21 20.45
C ARG A 51 -20.61 -3.30 20.56
N ASP A 52 -20.48 -2.02 20.22
CA ASP A 52 -21.53 -1.02 20.36
C ASP A 52 -22.67 -1.23 19.37
N LEU A 53 -22.37 -1.69 18.15
CA LEU A 53 -23.34 -1.93 17.09
C LEU A 53 -23.76 -3.41 16.98
N HIS A 54 -23.24 -4.28 17.86
CA HIS A 54 -23.46 -5.74 17.83
C HIS A 54 -23.11 -6.37 16.48
N PHE A 55 -22.04 -5.88 15.84
CA PHE A 55 -21.56 -6.45 14.58
C PHE A 55 -20.73 -7.70 14.85
N SER A 56 -21.00 -8.76 14.07
CA SER A 56 -20.13 -9.94 14.06
C SER A 56 -18.80 -9.63 13.35
N ASN A 57 -17.78 -10.46 13.57
CA ASN A 57 -16.52 -10.32 12.86
C ASN A 57 -16.69 -10.58 11.36
N THR A 58 -17.67 -11.39 10.95
CA THR A 58 -18.05 -11.59 9.54
C THR A 58 -18.59 -10.30 8.93
N VAL A 59 -19.50 -9.60 9.60
CA VAL A 59 -20.01 -8.28 9.14
C VAL A 59 -18.86 -7.29 8.96
N TYR A 60 -17.99 -7.19 9.95
CA TYR A 60 -16.81 -6.34 9.88
C TYR A 60 -15.89 -6.71 8.71
N GLY A 61 -15.57 -8.00 8.54
CA GLY A 61 -14.72 -8.49 7.47
C GLY A 61 -15.29 -8.24 6.07
N ILE A 62 -16.62 -8.45 5.88
CA ILE A 62 -17.31 -8.15 4.61
C ILE A 62 -17.19 -6.66 4.29
N GLY A 63 -17.44 -5.76 5.25
CA GLY A 63 -17.30 -4.33 5.04
C GLY A 63 -15.87 -3.93 4.68
N ALA A 64 -14.87 -4.54 5.33
CA ALA A 64 -13.47 -4.34 4.98
C ALA A 64 -13.16 -4.80 3.54
N GLY A 65 -13.69 -5.95 3.11
CA GLY A 65 -13.54 -6.49 1.76
C GLY A 65 -14.23 -5.64 0.68
N LEU A 66 -15.43 -5.12 0.95
CA LEU A 66 -16.19 -4.28 0.03
C LEU A 66 -15.46 -2.99 -0.34
N PHE A 67 -14.68 -2.44 0.58
CA PHE A 67 -13.80 -1.31 0.28
C PHE A 67 -12.82 -1.64 -0.86
N PHE A 68 -12.13 -2.79 -0.79
CA PHE A 68 -11.18 -3.17 -1.83
C PHE A 68 -11.85 -3.52 -3.16
N LEU A 69 -13.05 -4.11 -3.11
CA LEU A 69 -13.83 -4.41 -4.31
C LEU A 69 -14.18 -3.14 -5.08
N SER A 70 -14.73 -2.14 -4.40
CA SER A 70 -15.10 -0.87 -5.03
C SER A 70 -13.87 -0.05 -5.44
N TYR A 71 -12.81 -0.08 -4.63
CA TYR A 71 -11.52 0.55 -4.95
C TYR A 71 -10.98 -0.01 -6.28
N ALA A 72 -10.87 -1.34 -6.41
CA ALA A 72 -10.37 -1.99 -7.63
C ALA A 72 -11.25 -1.69 -8.85
N ALA A 73 -12.57 -1.72 -8.70
CA ALA A 73 -13.51 -1.44 -9.79
C ALA A 73 -13.42 0.01 -10.30
N CYS A 74 -13.15 0.96 -9.41
CA CYS A 74 -13.14 2.39 -9.73
C CYS A 74 -11.73 2.95 -10.01
N GLU A 75 -10.67 2.19 -9.82
CA GLU A 75 -9.29 2.66 -9.99
C GLU A 75 -9.01 3.12 -11.42
N ILE A 76 -9.35 2.30 -12.44
CA ILE A 76 -9.13 2.64 -13.84
C ILE A 76 -10.00 3.84 -14.27
N PRO A 77 -11.33 3.87 -14.04
CA PRO A 77 -12.15 5.04 -14.34
C PRO A 77 -11.64 6.33 -13.69
N SER A 78 -11.23 6.26 -12.44
CA SER A 78 -10.70 7.41 -11.70
C SER A 78 -9.42 7.96 -12.34
N ASN A 79 -8.50 7.09 -12.77
CA ASN A 79 -7.27 7.50 -13.43
C ASN A 79 -7.51 8.13 -14.82
N LEU A 80 -8.50 7.66 -15.56
CA LEU A 80 -8.90 8.28 -16.83
C LEU A 80 -9.46 9.69 -16.62
N LEU A 81 -10.24 9.89 -15.56
CA LEU A 81 -10.73 11.22 -15.19
C LEU A 81 -9.61 12.14 -14.70
N LEU A 82 -8.65 11.62 -13.94
CA LEU A 82 -7.46 12.37 -13.52
C LEU A 82 -6.69 12.91 -14.72
N TYR A 83 -6.50 12.10 -15.76
CA TYR A 83 -5.84 12.52 -16.99
C TYR A 83 -6.57 13.67 -17.69
N ARG A 84 -7.92 13.67 -17.68
CA ARG A 84 -8.74 14.71 -18.34
C ARG A 84 -8.88 15.99 -17.52
N ILE A 85 -9.03 15.88 -16.20
CA ILE A 85 -9.35 17.00 -15.29
C ILE A 85 -8.09 17.69 -14.78
N GLY A 86 -6.96 16.97 -14.76
CA GLY A 86 -5.70 17.40 -14.14
C GLY A 86 -5.54 16.89 -12.71
N ALA A 87 -4.28 16.67 -12.33
CA ALA A 87 -3.94 16.00 -11.07
C ALA A 87 -4.38 16.83 -9.85
N ARG A 88 -4.14 18.15 -9.83
CA ARG A 88 -4.50 19.02 -8.70
C ARG A 88 -5.96 18.92 -8.32
N ARG A 89 -6.86 19.13 -9.29
CA ARG A 89 -8.30 19.16 -9.05
C ARG A 89 -8.83 17.76 -8.71
N TRP A 90 -8.31 16.73 -9.41
CA TRP A 90 -8.81 15.39 -9.24
C TRP A 90 -8.35 14.75 -7.91
N LEU A 91 -7.07 14.90 -7.52
CA LEU A 91 -6.58 14.46 -6.22
C LEU A 91 -7.29 15.17 -5.06
N ALA A 92 -7.50 16.49 -5.17
CA ALA A 92 -8.25 17.22 -4.16
C ALA A 92 -9.71 16.74 -4.06
N ARG A 93 -10.39 16.48 -5.20
CA ARG A 93 -11.74 15.90 -5.21
C ARG A 93 -11.76 14.53 -4.51
N ILE A 94 -10.77 13.67 -4.81
CA ILE A 94 -10.62 12.39 -4.14
C ILE A 94 -10.53 12.61 -2.63
N MET A 95 -9.63 13.49 -2.16
CA MET A 95 -9.40 13.75 -0.73
C MET A 95 -10.63 14.29 -0.02
N ILE A 96 -11.36 15.25 -0.59
CA ILE A 96 -12.56 15.79 0.03
C ILE A 96 -13.68 14.76 0.09
N SER A 97 -13.88 14.00 -0.99
CA SER A 97 -14.96 13.01 -1.04
C SER A 97 -14.73 11.85 -0.07
N TRP A 98 -13.51 11.30 -0.01
CA TRP A 98 -13.24 10.24 0.96
C TRP A 98 -13.24 10.78 2.41
N GLY A 99 -12.65 11.94 2.67
CA GLY A 99 -12.63 12.52 4.01
C GLY A 99 -14.03 12.78 4.58
N LEU A 100 -14.95 13.29 3.74
CA LEU A 100 -16.36 13.46 4.13
C LEU A 100 -17.05 12.12 4.38
N LEU A 101 -16.81 11.11 3.54
CA LEU A 101 -17.37 9.77 3.73
C LEU A 101 -16.75 9.07 4.97
N ALA A 102 -15.45 9.25 5.23
CA ALA A 102 -14.81 8.76 6.45
C ALA A 102 -15.46 9.37 7.69
N MET A 103 -15.65 10.68 7.73
CA MET A 103 -16.37 11.32 8.84
C MET A 103 -17.83 10.84 8.93
N ALA A 104 -18.51 10.61 7.81
CA ALA A 104 -19.89 10.13 7.79
C ALA A 104 -20.03 8.69 8.33
N MET A 105 -18.92 7.92 8.42
CA MET A 105 -18.93 6.62 9.09
C MET A 105 -19.45 6.70 10.54
N MET A 106 -19.30 7.84 11.23
CA MET A 106 -19.85 8.04 12.57
C MET A 106 -21.35 7.81 12.70
N PHE A 107 -22.11 7.93 11.60
CA PHE A 107 -23.55 7.78 11.57
C PHE A 107 -24.02 6.34 11.33
N VAL A 108 -23.09 5.41 11.09
CA VAL A 108 -23.42 4.00 10.84
C VAL A 108 -24.09 3.38 12.08
N ARG A 109 -25.21 2.66 11.84
CA ARG A 109 -25.98 1.96 12.88
C ARG A 109 -26.26 0.50 12.51
N THR A 110 -26.28 0.16 11.23
CA THR A 110 -26.67 -1.17 10.75
C THR A 110 -25.60 -1.76 9.83
N PRO A 111 -25.52 -3.09 9.67
CA PRO A 111 -24.58 -3.74 8.76
C PRO A 111 -24.70 -3.23 7.32
N TRP A 112 -25.91 -2.98 6.82
CA TRP A 112 -26.12 -2.49 5.46
C TRP A 112 -25.59 -1.07 5.25
N GLN A 113 -25.76 -0.19 6.24
CA GLN A 113 -25.16 1.14 6.21
C GLN A 113 -23.64 1.04 6.23
N PHE A 114 -23.07 0.14 7.04
CA PHE A 114 -21.66 -0.12 7.09
C PHE A 114 -21.12 -0.60 5.75
N TYR A 115 -21.77 -1.57 5.11
CA TYR A 115 -21.39 -2.06 3.78
C TYR A 115 -21.45 -0.96 2.72
N GLY A 116 -22.52 -0.20 2.70
CA GLY A 116 -22.69 0.92 1.78
C GLY A 116 -21.62 1.99 1.95
N MET A 117 -21.35 2.39 3.19
CA MET A 117 -20.32 3.39 3.48
C MET A 117 -18.91 2.89 3.11
N ARG A 118 -18.58 1.63 3.41
CA ARG A 118 -17.28 1.03 3.03
C ARG A 118 -17.13 0.94 1.52
N PHE A 119 -18.18 0.59 0.80
CA PHE A 119 -18.19 0.56 -0.67
C PHE A 119 -18.00 1.98 -1.25
N LEU A 120 -18.73 2.97 -0.76
CA LEU A 120 -18.60 4.37 -1.21
C LEU A 120 -17.21 4.93 -0.90
N LEU A 121 -16.65 4.60 0.27
CA LEU A 121 -15.33 5.04 0.67
C LEU A 121 -14.23 4.50 -0.26
N GLY A 122 -14.28 3.18 -0.58
CA GLY A 122 -13.35 2.59 -1.54
C GLY A 122 -13.46 3.20 -2.94
N MET A 123 -14.68 3.47 -3.40
CA MET A 123 -14.92 4.17 -4.67
C MET A 123 -14.38 5.61 -4.66
N ALA A 124 -14.54 6.33 -3.56
CA ALA A 124 -14.08 7.71 -3.42
C ALA A 124 -12.56 7.82 -3.35
N GLU A 125 -11.87 6.88 -2.68
CA GLU A 125 -10.40 6.83 -2.55
C GLU A 125 -9.71 6.28 -3.81
N ALA A 126 -10.45 5.56 -4.66
CA ALA A 126 -9.90 4.92 -5.85
C ALA A 126 -9.18 5.92 -6.76
N GLY A 127 -7.97 5.53 -7.18
CA GLY A 127 -7.14 6.33 -8.09
C GLY A 127 -6.24 7.35 -7.40
N PHE A 128 -6.26 7.51 -6.07
CA PHE A 128 -5.37 8.45 -5.39
C PHE A 128 -3.90 8.04 -5.55
N PHE A 129 -3.54 6.82 -5.19
CA PHE A 129 -2.17 6.34 -5.28
C PHE A 129 -1.62 6.33 -6.71
N PRO A 130 -2.26 5.67 -7.71
CA PRO A 130 -1.76 5.73 -9.08
C PRO A 130 -1.82 7.14 -9.65
N GLY A 131 -2.75 7.98 -9.23
CA GLY A 131 -2.81 9.39 -9.59
C GLY A 131 -1.60 10.18 -9.09
N VAL A 132 -1.14 9.91 -7.88
CA VAL A 132 0.10 10.48 -7.34
C VAL A 132 1.30 9.99 -8.15
N LEU A 133 1.41 8.72 -8.46
CA LEU A 133 2.51 8.20 -9.29
C LEU A 133 2.53 8.86 -10.66
N PHE A 134 1.38 8.99 -11.31
CA PHE A 134 1.24 9.71 -12.58
C PHE A 134 1.69 11.17 -12.45
N TYR A 135 1.27 11.87 -11.40
CA TYR A 135 1.69 13.24 -11.12
C TYR A 135 3.21 13.35 -10.95
N LEU A 136 3.84 12.44 -10.21
CA LEU A 136 5.29 12.42 -10.04
C LEU A 136 6.04 12.19 -11.37
N CYS A 137 5.48 11.39 -12.27
CA CYS A 137 6.04 11.20 -13.61
C CYS A 137 6.03 12.47 -14.47
N GLN A 138 5.13 13.41 -14.19
CA GLN A 138 5.08 14.71 -14.89
C GLN A 138 6.11 15.72 -14.35
N TRP A 139 6.77 15.41 -13.25
CA TRP A 139 7.74 16.32 -12.61
C TRP A 139 9.17 15.79 -12.60
N PHE A 140 9.33 14.48 -12.50
CA PHE A 140 10.64 13.87 -12.29
C PHE A 140 11.05 12.99 -13.47
N PRO A 141 12.24 13.24 -14.07
CA PRO A 141 12.80 12.38 -15.10
C PRO A 141 12.96 10.93 -14.64
N ALA A 142 12.92 9.97 -15.59
CA ALA A 142 12.91 8.53 -15.33
C ALA A 142 14.02 8.05 -14.40
N HIS A 143 15.25 8.58 -14.58
CA HIS A 143 16.41 8.24 -13.75
C HIS A 143 16.28 8.68 -12.28
N MET A 144 15.37 9.62 -11.96
CA MET A 144 15.11 10.11 -10.60
C MET A 144 13.82 9.56 -9.98
N ARG A 145 12.90 8.99 -10.78
CA ARG A 145 11.58 8.54 -10.32
C ARG A 145 11.63 7.51 -9.20
N ALA A 146 12.49 6.49 -9.34
CA ALA A 146 12.61 5.45 -8.32
C ALA A 146 12.97 6.04 -6.95
N ARG A 147 13.96 6.94 -6.91
CA ARG A 147 14.37 7.63 -5.68
C ARG A 147 13.29 8.54 -5.11
N THR A 148 12.54 9.21 -5.98
CA THR A 148 11.44 10.11 -5.59
C THR A 148 10.26 9.34 -5.03
N ILE A 149 9.88 8.24 -5.68
CA ILE A 149 8.83 7.33 -5.22
C ILE A 149 9.22 6.71 -3.87
N SER A 150 10.47 6.27 -3.69
CA SER A 150 10.93 5.74 -2.41
C SER A 150 10.79 6.76 -1.27
N ARG A 151 11.11 8.03 -1.50
CA ARG A 151 10.93 9.11 -0.51
C ARG A 151 9.46 9.33 -0.15
N PHE A 152 8.59 9.27 -1.14
CA PHE A 152 7.16 9.36 -0.96
C PHE A 152 6.62 8.18 -0.12
N TYR A 153 7.10 6.95 -0.38
CA TYR A 153 6.69 5.74 0.35
C TYR A 153 7.03 5.74 1.85
N VAL A 154 7.99 6.56 2.29
CA VAL A 154 8.32 6.71 3.72
C VAL A 154 7.11 7.18 4.55
N SER A 155 6.12 7.83 3.92
CA SER A 155 4.88 8.21 4.59
C SER A 155 4.09 7.03 5.14
N LEU A 156 4.16 5.83 4.54
CA LEU A 156 3.42 4.64 4.97
C LEU A 156 3.80 4.16 6.38
N PRO A 157 5.06 3.77 6.64
CA PRO A 157 5.46 3.34 7.99
C PRO A 157 5.29 4.46 9.02
N LEU A 158 5.52 5.72 8.63
CA LEU A 158 5.32 6.86 9.50
C LEU A 158 3.83 7.00 9.89
N SER A 159 2.92 6.83 8.95
CA SER A 159 1.47 6.88 9.22
C SER A 159 1.02 5.74 10.13
N SER A 160 1.57 4.54 9.98
CA SER A 160 1.28 3.41 10.89
C SER A 160 1.72 3.70 12.32
N VAL A 161 2.89 4.33 12.48
CA VAL A 161 3.40 4.75 13.81
C VAL A 161 2.51 5.83 14.43
N VAL A 162 2.16 6.85 13.64
CA VAL A 162 1.26 7.93 14.10
C VAL A 162 -0.10 7.35 14.47
N MET A 163 -0.69 6.51 13.60
CA MET A 163 -1.98 5.88 13.86
C MET A 163 -1.97 5.03 15.13
N GLY A 164 -0.99 4.15 15.30
CA GLY A 164 -0.86 3.34 16.50
C GLY A 164 -0.68 4.18 17.78
N GLY A 165 0.00 5.33 17.64
CA GLY A 165 0.22 6.25 18.76
C GLY A 165 -1.01 7.06 19.19
N VAL A 166 -1.84 7.48 18.21
CA VAL A 166 -2.98 8.39 18.51
C VAL A 166 -4.32 7.66 18.64
N ALA A 167 -4.47 6.47 18.06
CA ALA A 167 -5.73 5.75 18.06
C ALA A 167 -6.28 5.52 19.48
N GLY A 168 -5.40 5.11 20.41
CA GLY A 168 -5.80 4.89 21.80
C GLY A 168 -6.28 6.15 22.51
N ALA A 169 -5.60 7.28 22.29
CA ALA A 169 -6.00 8.56 22.85
C ALA A 169 -7.34 9.02 22.30
N ILE A 170 -7.57 8.87 20.99
CA ILE A 170 -8.84 9.23 20.36
C ILE A 170 -9.98 8.33 20.84
N LEU A 171 -9.75 7.01 20.92
CA LEU A 171 -10.75 6.06 21.42
C LEU A 171 -11.08 6.31 22.90
N GLY A 172 -10.15 6.89 23.67
CA GLY A 172 -10.36 7.34 25.04
C GLY A 172 -11.32 8.53 25.18
N LEU A 173 -11.68 9.23 24.09
CA LEU A 173 -12.71 10.28 24.09
C LEU A 173 -14.14 9.72 24.16
N ASP A 174 -14.29 8.42 24.45
CA ASP A 174 -15.60 7.76 24.57
C ASP A 174 -16.53 8.50 25.54
N GLY A 175 -17.77 8.81 25.07
CA GLY A 175 -18.75 9.58 25.82
C GLY A 175 -18.60 11.11 25.72
N SER A 176 -17.49 11.63 25.22
CA SER A 176 -17.28 13.08 25.05
C SER A 176 -18.23 13.64 24.00
N LEU A 177 -18.92 14.73 24.32
CA LEU A 177 -19.96 15.35 23.49
C LEU A 177 -21.05 14.36 23.00
N GLY A 178 -21.31 13.29 23.76
CA GLY A 178 -22.30 12.28 23.41
C GLY A 178 -21.90 11.33 22.28
N LEU A 179 -20.63 11.37 21.83
CA LEU A 179 -20.09 10.49 20.80
C LEU A 179 -19.29 9.34 21.41
N ARG A 180 -19.33 8.19 20.76
CA ARG A 180 -18.47 7.04 21.08
C ARG A 180 -17.03 7.26 20.60
N GLY A 181 -16.06 6.62 21.25
CA GLY A 181 -14.64 6.75 20.88
C GLY A 181 -14.35 6.40 19.42
N TRP A 182 -14.99 5.34 18.88
CA TRP A 182 -14.86 4.98 17.48
C TRP A 182 -15.45 6.02 16.51
N GLN A 183 -16.47 6.78 16.92
CA GLN A 183 -17.03 7.88 16.12
C GLN A 183 -16.04 9.05 16.05
N TRP A 184 -15.42 9.39 17.18
CA TRP A 184 -14.34 10.38 17.22
C TRP A 184 -13.18 10.00 16.33
N LEU A 185 -12.81 8.71 16.26
CA LEU A 185 -11.75 8.23 15.41
C LEU A 185 -12.01 8.58 13.93
N PHE A 186 -13.19 8.28 13.42
CA PHE A 186 -13.57 8.61 12.05
C PHE A 186 -13.63 10.13 11.77
N VAL A 187 -14.12 10.93 12.72
CA VAL A 187 -14.18 12.39 12.56
C VAL A 187 -12.78 13.00 12.55
N ILE A 188 -11.93 12.65 13.53
CA ILE A 188 -10.59 13.22 13.66
C ILE A 188 -9.68 12.82 12.52
N GLU A 189 -9.83 11.62 11.97
CA GLU A 189 -9.00 11.14 10.86
C GLU A 189 -9.51 11.52 9.48
N GLY A 190 -10.82 11.70 9.31
CA GLY A 190 -11.38 12.20 8.05
C GLY A 190 -11.13 13.70 7.84
N LEU A 191 -11.09 14.49 8.92
CA LEU A 191 -10.90 15.94 8.85
C LEU A 191 -9.57 16.36 8.17
N PRO A 192 -8.40 15.78 8.45
CA PRO A 192 -7.16 16.11 7.75
C PRO A 192 -7.25 15.93 6.24
N ALA A 193 -7.95 14.92 5.73
CA ALA A 193 -8.14 14.73 4.30
C ALA A 193 -8.91 15.90 3.67
N VAL A 194 -9.98 16.36 4.32
CA VAL A 194 -10.77 17.52 3.86
C VAL A 194 -9.92 18.79 3.89
N LEU A 195 -9.17 19.02 4.97
CA LEU A 195 -8.30 20.20 5.08
C LEU A 195 -7.17 20.19 4.04
N LEU A 196 -6.51 19.04 3.87
CA LEU A 196 -5.45 18.89 2.88
C LEU A 196 -5.96 19.02 1.45
N SER A 197 -7.23 18.69 1.16
CA SER A 197 -7.80 18.92 -0.18
C SER A 197 -7.75 20.39 -0.58
N VAL A 198 -8.00 21.30 0.37
CA VAL A 198 -7.90 22.76 0.15
C VAL A 198 -6.45 23.16 -0.10
N VAL A 199 -5.51 22.56 0.66
CA VAL A 199 -4.06 22.79 0.48
C VAL A 199 -3.61 22.31 -0.91
N PHE A 200 -4.08 21.12 -1.35
CA PHE A 200 -3.80 20.60 -2.69
C PHE A 200 -4.33 21.54 -3.78
N LEU A 201 -5.56 22.03 -3.64
CA LEU A 201 -6.15 22.98 -4.59
C LEU A 201 -5.38 24.30 -4.69
N LYS A 202 -4.82 24.79 -3.57
CA LYS A 202 -4.12 26.07 -3.55
C LYS A 202 -2.64 25.96 -3.92
N TRP A 203 -1.97 24.89 -3.51
CA TRP A 203 -0.50 24.84 -3.52
C TRP A 203 0.09 23.77 -4.44
N LEU A 204 -0.70 22.80 -4.89
CA LEU A 204 -0.22 21.78 -5.83
C LEU A 204 -0.34 22.32 -7.26
N PRO A 205 0.75 22.57 -7.99
CA PRO A 205 0.66 22.99 -9.40
C PRO A 205 0.31 21.79 -10.28
N ASP A 206 -0.43 22.00 -11.37
CA ASP A 206 -0.80 20.91 -12.30
C ASP A 206 0.41 20.33 -13.06
N GLY A 207 1.51 21.06 -13.16
CA GLY A 207 2.74 20.64 -13.81
C GLY A 207 3.80 21.73 -13.76
N PRO A 208 5.02 21.48 -14.28
CA PRO A 208 6.13 22.45 -14.25
C PRO A 208 5.75 23.81 -14.83
N LYS A 209 4.92 23.85 -15.88
CA LYS A 209 4.45 25.10 -16.53
C LYS A 209 3.71 26.02 -15.59
N SER A 210 2.93 25.47 -14.67
CA SER A 210 2.11 26.24 -13.72
C SER A 210 2.80 26.56 -12.41
N ALA A 211 4.05 26.13 -12.22
CA ALA A 211 4.80 26.31 -11.00
C ALA A 211 5.48 27.69 -10.96
N GLY A 212 4.86 28.67 -10.29
CA GLY A 212 5.39 30.03 -10.17
C GLY A 212 6.70 30.15 -9.38
N TRP A 213 7.12 29.09 -8.67
CA TRP A 213 8.35 29.05 -7.90
C TRP A 213 9.56 28.51 -8.68
N LEU A 214 9.37 28.05 -9.92
CA LEU A 214 10.45 27.72 -10.85
C LEU A 214 10.84 28.95 -11.67
N THR A 215 12.13 29.13 -11.87
CA THR A 215 12.62 30.10 -12.88
C THR A 215 12.30 29.61 -14.29
N ALA A 216 12.38 30.49 -15.29
CA ALA A 216 12.16 30.08 -16.69
C ALA A 216 13.17 29.02 -17.14
N ALA A 217 14.44 29.13 -16.74
CA ALA A 217 15.48 28.14 -17.04
C ALA A 217 15.23 26.78 -16.38
N GLU A 218 14.85 26.77 -15.10
CA GLU A 218 14.52 25.53 -14.38
C GLU A 218 13.31 24.82 -15.00
N ARG A 219 12.30 25.57 -15.40
CA ARG A 219 11.10 25.03 -16.07
C ARG A 219 11.47 24.42 -17.42
N ALA A 220 12.21 25.17 -18.25
CA ALA A 220 12.67 24.69 -19.55
C ALA A 220 13.51 23.42 -19.41
N TRP A 221 14.38 23.36 -18.41
CA TRP A 221 15.19 22.18 -18.12
C TRP A 221 14.33 20.95 -17.84
N ILE A 222 13.32 21.05 -16.94
CA ILE A 222 12.43 19.93 -16.63
C ILE A 222 11.68 19.48 -17.89
N GLU A 223 11.12 20.43 -18.65
CA GLU A 223 10.37 20.13 -19.88
C GLU A 223 11.25 19.43 -20.93
N THR A 224 12.49 19.88 -21.09
CA THR A 224 13.46 19.26 -22.01
C THR A 224 13.78 17.83 -21.59
N GLN A 225 14.05 17.61 -20.29
CA GLN A 225 14.34 16.27 -19.78
C GLN A 225 13.15 15.31 -19.95
N LEU A 226 11.92 15.78 -19.69
CA LEU A 226 10.71 14.98 -19.86
C LEU A 226 10.41 14.71 -21.35
N ALA A 227 10.64 15.70 -22.22
CA ALA A 227 10.45 15.53 -23.67
C ALA A 227 11.47 14.56 -24.29
N ALA A 228 12.70 14.52 -23.78
CA ALA A 228 13.74 13.62 -24.24
C ALA A 228 13.44 12.13 -23.95
N GLU A 229 12.52 11.85 -23.02
CA GLU A 229 12.14 10.46 -22.67
C GLU A 229 11.28 9.77 -23.74
N GLY A 230 10.72 10.52 -24.70
CA GLY A 230 9.89 9.98 -25.77
C GLY A 230 8.50 9.48 -25.31
N PRO A 231 7.67 9.00 -26.26
CA PRO A 231 6.30 8.55 -25.98
C PRO A 231 6.20 7.20 -25.22
N ASP A 232 7.31 6.55 -24.90
CA ASP A 232 7.36 5.26 -24.18
C ASP A 232 7.34 5.43 -22.63
N THR A 233 7.05 6.63 -22.13
CA THR A 233 6.88 6.91 -20.70
C THR A 233 5.69 6.13 -20.11
N PRO A 234 5.75 5.69 -18.83
CA PRO A 234 4.63 5.04 -18.13
C PRO A 234 3.39 5.94 -18.11
N GLY A 235 2.43 5.69 -18.97
CA GLY A 235 1.22 6.50 -19.24
C GLY A 235 0.84 6.52 -20.71
N GLY A 236 1.76 6.15 -21.62
CA GLY A 236 1.48 5.91 -23.04
C GLY A 236 0.62 4.67 -23.22
N HIS A 237 -0.27 4.71 -24.21
CA HIS A 237 -1.23 3.66 -24.54
C HIS A 237 -0.66 2.26 -24.40
N VAL A 238 -1.30 1.45 -23.55
CA VAL A 238 -0.93 0.04 -23.28
C VAL A 238 -1.16 -0.77 -24.54
N THR A 239 -0.17 -0.80 -25.45
CA THR A 239 -0.13 -1.70 -26.58
C THR A 239 0.63 -2.95 -26.15
N GLY A 240 -0.11 -4.00 -25.80
CA GLY A 240 0.50 -5.29 -25.41
C GLY A 240 -0.16 -5.99 -24.22
N ILE A 241 -1.37 -5.56 -23.79
CA ILE A 241 -2.16 -6.23 -22.73
C ILE A 241 -2.32 -7.72 -23.03
N GLY A 242 -2.61 -8.09 -24.29
CA GLY A 242 -2.81 -9.49 -24.69
C GLY A 242 -1.58 -10.38 -24.52
N GLY A 243 -0.37 -9.82 -24.63
CA GLY A 243 0.89 -10.55 -24.39
C GLY A 243 1.12 -10.84 -22.90
N ALA A 244 0.89 -9.83 -22.05
CA ALA A 244 1.03 -9.97 -20.61
C ALA A 244 0.01 -10.95 -20.01
N LEU A 245 -1.23 -10.91 -20.47
CA LEU A 245 -2.29 -11.84 -20.02
C LEU A 245 -2.06 -13.30 -20.46
N LYS A 246 -1.27 -13.54 -21.50
CA LYS A 246 -0.89 -14.90 -21.95
C LYS A 246 0.31 -15.47 -21.18
N ASP A 247 1.09 -14.64 -20.50
CA ASP A 247 2.26 -15.11 -19.74
C ASP A 247 1.85 -15.70 -18.38
N SER A 248 1.98 -17.01 -18.22
CA SER A 248 1.67 -17.71 -16.96
C SER A 248 2.43 -17.18 -15.76
N ARG A 249 3.61 -16.60 -15.97
CA ARG A 249 4.42 -15.99 -14.88
C ARG A 249 3.72 -14.78 -14.28
N VAL A 250 3.02 -13.98 -15.08
CA VAL A 250 2.23 -12.83 -14.61
C VAL A 250 1.15 -13.29 -13.64
N TRP A 251 0.42 -14.34 -13.98
CA TRP A 251 -0.62 -14.90 -13.11
C TRP A 251 -0.06 -15.54 -11.85
N LEU A 252 1.08 -16.23 -11.94
CA LEU A 252 1.73 -16.82 -10.77
C LEU A 252 2.28 -15.73 -9.83
N PHE A 253 2.88 -14.66 -10.34
CA PHE A 253 3.26 -13.51 -9.51
C PHE A 253 2.03 -12.78 -8.95
N GLY A 254 0.95 -12.67 -9.73
CA GLY A 254 -0.34 -12.17 -9.25
C GLY A 254 -0.87 -13.02 -8.09
N LEU A 255 -0.79 -14.34 -8.19
CA LEU A 255 -1.19 -15.25 -7.12
C LEU A 255 -0.31 -15.08 -5.87
N VAL A 256 1.02 -14.98 -6.01
CA VAL A 256 1.91 -14.69 -4.88
C VAL A 256 1.52 -13.36 -4.21
N ASN A 257 1.24 -12.33 -5.01
CA ASN A 257 0.83 -11.02 -4.50
C ASN A 257 -0.55 -11.08 -3.81
N LEU A 258 -1.50 -11.87 -4.35
CA LEU A 258 -2.82 -12.10 -3.74
C LEU A 258 -2.66 -12.77 -2.36
N LEU A 259 -1.87 -13.83 -2.29
CA LEU A 259 -1.63 -14.57 -1.05
C LEU A 259 -0.95 -13.69 0.00
N MET A 260 0.02 -12.88 -0.42
CA MET A 260 0.75 -11.97 0.46
C MET A 260 -0.13 -10.80 0.93
N LEU A 261 -0.74 -10.04 0.00
CA LEU A 261 -1.61 -8.92 0.37
C LEU A 261 -2.86 -9.40 1.11
N GLY A 262 -3.42 -10.55 0.72
CA GLY A 262 -4.52 -11.19 1.44
C GLY A 262 -4.14 -11.48 2.89
N THR A 263 -2.99 -12.09 3.12
CA THR A 263 -2.48 -12.32 4.47
C THR A 263 -2.30 -11.02 5.23
N SER A 264 -1.68 -9.99 4.60
CA SER A 264 -1.50 -8.67 5.19
C SER A 264 -2.81 -8.05 5.66
N TYR A 265 -3.82 -8.03 4.81
CA TYR A 265 -5.13 -7.50 5.15
C TYR A 265 -5.90 -8.41 6.11
N GLY A 266 -5.75 -9.74 5.96
CA GLY A 266 -6.38 -10.72 6.84
C GLY A 266 -6.00 -10.56 8.31
N TYR A 267 -4.71 -10.40 8.62
CA TYR A 267 -4.30 -10.12 10.00
C TYR A 267 -4.36 -8.63 10.34
N GLY A 268 -4.04 -7.74 9.41
CA GLY A 268 -3.92 -6.31 9.66
C GLY A 268 -5.21 -5.67 10.16
N PHE A 269 -6.35 -6.03 9.56
CA PHE A 269 -7.66 -5.55 10.02
C PHE A 269 -8.08 -6.08 11.39
N TYR A 270 -7.52 -7.19 11.83
CA TYR A 270 -7.77 -7.76 13.15
C TYR A 270 -6.61 -7.57 14.14
N ALA A 271 -5.50 -6.94 13.71
CA ALA A 271 -4.30 -6.83 14.51
C ALA A 271 -4.52 -6.17 15.89
N PRO A 272 -5.25 -5.03 16.03
CA PRO A 272 -5.51 -4.46 17.35
C PRO A 272 -6.30 -5.40 18.26
N ALA A 273 -7.33 -6.06 17.73
CA ALA A 273 -8.12 -7.03 18.48
C ALA A 273 -7.33 -8.30 18.83
N LEU A 274 -6.45 -8.75 17.92
CA LEU A 274 -5.57 -9.91 18.15
C LEU A 274 -4.53 -9.60 19.23
N VAL A 275 -3.85 -8.45 19.15
CA VAL A 275 -2.88 -8.03 20.16
C VAL A 275 -3.56 -7.86 21.52
N GLN A 276 -4.73 -7.22 21.55
CA GLN A 276 -5.51 -7.06 22.79
C GLN A 276 -5.91 -8.42 23.39
N ASN A 277 -6.35 -9.36 22.57
CA ASN A 277 -6.72 -10.71 23.01
C ASN A 277 -5.53 -11.49 23.59
N LEU A 278 -4.35 -11.34 22.98
CA LEU A 278 -3.12 -12.03 23.42
C LEU A 278 -2.48 -11.38 24.65
N THR A 279 -2.58 -10.05 24.78
CA THR A 279 -1.83 -9.31 25.82
C THR A 279 -2.69 -8.80 26.97
N HIS A 280 -4.01 -8.81 26.80
CA HIS A 280 -5.00 -8.20 27.71
C HIS A 280 -4.77 -6.70 27.97
N LEU A 281 -4.02 -6.02 27.09
CA LEU A 281 -3.79 -4.60 27.14
C LEU A 281 -4.97 -3.84 26.50
N ASP A 282 -5.13 -2.57 26.88
CA ASP A 282 -6.09 -1.68 26.22
C ASP A 282 -5.68 -1.40 24.75
N VAL A 283 -6.64 -0.90 23.94
CA VAL A 283 -6.43 -0.67 22.51
C VAL A 283 -5.30 0.34 22.24
N GLY A 284 -5.11 1.32 23.12
CA GLY A 284 -4.03 2.30 23.00
C GLY A 284 -2.65 1.66 23.14
N LYS A 285 -2.45 0.85 24.17
CA LYS A 285 -1.19 0.12 24.36
C LYS A 285 -0.95 -0.89 23.25
N ALA A 286 -2.00 -1.59 22.77
CA ALA A 286 -1.91 -2.45 21.60
C ALA A 286 -1.46 -1.66 20.35
N GLY A 287 -1.93 -0.43 20.18
CA GLY A 287 -1.52 0.48 19.12
C GLY A 287 -0.02 0.79 19.13
N TYR A 288 0.56 1.10 20.29
CA TYR A 288 2.01 1.32 20.42
C TYR A 288 2.83 0.07 20.06
N ILE A 289 2.36 -1.11 20.45
CA ILE A 289 3.00 -2.38 20.08
C ILE A 289 2.97 -2.56 18.56
N ILE A 290 1.83 -2.33 17.92
CA ILE A 290 1.69 -2.42 16.44
C ILE A 290 2.56 -1.39 15.73
N ALA A 291 2.66 -0.17 16.26
CA ALA A 291 3.56 0.86 15.74
C ALA A 291 5.03 0.40 15.79
N GLY A 292 5.45 -0.20 16.90
CA GLY A 292 6.79 -0.80 17.03
C GLY A 292 7.03 -1.92 16.03
N PHE A 293 6.04 -2.79 15.78
CA PHE A 293 6.11 -3.83 14.75
C PHE A 293 6.25 -3.26 13.35
N GLY A 294 5.54 -2.14 13.06
CA GLY A 294 5.67 -1.43 11.79
C GLY A 294 7.11 -0.97 11.52
N LEU A 295 7.80 -0.44 12.54
CA LEU A 295 9.21 -0.05 12.43
C LEU A 295 10.11 -1.26 12.16
N LEU A 296 9.91 -2.37 12.87
CA LEU A 296 10.65 -3.61 12.63
C LEU A 296 10.39 -4.14 11.21
N GLY A 297 9.15 -4.05 10.73
CA GLY A 297 8.80 -4.39 9.35
C GLY A 297 9.56 -3.55 8.33
N ALA A 298 9.70 -2.24 8.55
CA ALA A 298 10.49 -1.36 7.69
C ALA A 298 11.97 -1.78 7.64
N VAL A 299 12.55 -2.15 8.79
CA VAL A 299 13.91 -2.70 8.85
C VAL A 299 14.01 -4.01 8.06
N GLY A 300 13.04 -4.92 8.20
CA GLY A 300 12.98 -6.19 7.45
C GLY A 300 12.95 -5.96 5.94
N MET A 301 12.10 -5.02 5.48
CA MET A 301 11.99 -4.66 4.07
C MET A 301 13.32 -4.15 3.49
N LEU A 302 13.97 -3.21 4.17
CA LEU A 302 15.23 -2.61 3.69
C LEU A 302 16.38 -3.62 3.72
N LEU A 303 16.50 -4.37 4.80
CA LEU A 303 17.56 -5.37 4.97
C LEU A 303 17.45 -6.48 3.93
N ASN A 304 16.28 -7.05 3.75
CA ASN A 304 16.09 -8.14 2.80
C ASN A 304 16.18 -7.68 1.34
N ALA A 305 15.73 -6.47 1.02
CA ALA A 305 15.93 -5.87 -0.30
C ALA A 305 17.44 -5.72 -0.62
N TRP A 306 18.21 -5.18 0.33
CA TRP A 306 19.66 -5.04 0.18
C TRP A 306 20.36 -6.39 0.02
N LEU A 307 20.00 -7.40 0.85
CA LEU A 307 20.54 -8.77 0.75
C LEU A 307 20.18 -9.42 -0.59
N SER A 308 18.95 -9.23 -1.05
CA SER A 308 18.45 -9.74 -2.33
C SER A 308 19.25 -9.18 -3.51
N ASP A 309 19.50 -7.88 -3.51
CA ASP A 309 20.30 -7.23 -4.57
C ASP A 309 21.76 -7.68 -4.53
N ARG A 310 22.36 -7.83 -3.32
CA ARG A 310 23.75 -8.27 -3.15
C ARG A 310 23.95 -9.74 -3.54
N THR A 311 23.01 -10.61 -3.26
CA THR A 311 23.12 -12.05 -3.54
C THR A 311 22.62 -12.44 -4.94
N GLY A 312 21.79 -11.59 -5.58
CA GLY A 312 21.11 -11.90 -6.84
C GLY A 312 20.05 -13.01 -6.75
N ARG A 313 19.81 -13.58 -5.56
CA ARG A 313 18.92 -14.75 -5.35
C ARG A 313 17.51 -14.33 -5.01
N ARG A 314 16.88 -13.46 -5.81
CA ARG A 314 15.58 -12.83 -5.53
C ARG A 314 14.48 -13.79 -5.09
N TYR A 315 14.32 -14.94 -5.77
CA TYR A 315 13.32 -15.95 -5.40
C TYR A 315 13.50 -16.51 -3.98
N LEU A 316 14.74 -16.70 -3.53
CA LEU A 316 14.99 -17.15 -2.14
C LEU A 316 14.62 -16.07 -1.14
N HIS A 317 14.87 -14.81 -1.46
CA HIS A 317 14.53 -13.67 -0.62
C HIS A 317 13.01 -13.36 -0.57
N ILE A 318 12.18 -14.02 -1.40
CA ILE A 318 10.72 -14.04 -1.26
C ILE A 318 10.31 -15.29 -0.48
N MET A 319 10.82 -16.46 -0.87
CA MET A 319 10.38 -17.74 -0.34
C MET A 319 10.76 -17.93 1.15
N THR A 320 12.00 -17.58 1.55
CA THR A 320 12.45 -17.79 2.94
C THR A 320 11.63 -16.98 3.95
N PRO A 321 11.40 -15.65 3.77
CA PRO A 321 10.52 -14.91 4.66
C PRO A 321 9.08 -15.45 4.67
N ALA A 322 8.54 -15.91 3.53
CA ALA A 322 7.20 -16.50 3.49
C ALA A 322 7.09 -17.77 4.36
N LEU A 323 8.11 -18.64 4.32
CA LEU A 323 8.15 -19.83 5.17
C LEU A 323 8.30 -19.48 6.65
N LEU A 324 9.14 -18.48 6.97
CA LEU A 324 9.34 -18.03 8.35
C LEU A 324 8.07 -17.36 8.91
N GLU A 325 7.39 -16.54 8.09
CA GLU A 325 6.11 -15.94 8.44
C GLU A 325 5.03 -17.01 8.67
N SER A 326 4.96 -18.02 7.79
CA SER A 326 4.07 -19.17 8.00
C SER A 326 4.32 -19.85 9.34
N GLY A 327 5.60 -20.08 9.70
CA GLY A 327 6.00 -20.61 11.00
C GLY A 327 5.55 -19.72 12.16
N CYS A 328 5.67 -18.40 12.03
CA CYS A 328 5.16 -17.45 13.03
C CYS A 328 3.64 -17.59 13.23
N PHE A 329 2.86 -17.73 12.15
CA PHE A 329 1.41 -17.93 12.25
C PHE A 329 1.05 -19.25 12.96
N VAL A 330 1.78 -20.35 12.68
CA VAL A 330 1.59 -21.61 13.41
C VAL A 330 1.89 -21.43 14.90
N LEU A 331 3.01 -20.80 15.21
CA LEU A 331 3.38 -20.54 16.61
C LEU A 331 2.33 -19.69 17.31
N LEU A 332 1.84 -18.61 16.69
CA LEU A 332 0.78 -17.77 17.25
C LEU A 332 -0.54 -18.49 17.43
N ALA A 333 -0.83 -19.50 16.60
CA ALA A 333 -2.02 -20.33 16.77
C ALA A 333 -1.91 -21.29 17.97
N LEU A 334 -0.70 -21.66 18.37
CA LEU A 334 -0.44 -22.63 19.46
C LEU A 334 -0.10 -21.95 20.79
N ILE A 335 0.43 -20.72 20.77
CA ILE A 335 0.93 -20.01 21.95
C ILE A 335 -0.18 -19.19 22.57
N VAL A 336 -0.34 -19.32 23.89
CA VAL A 336 -1.26 -18.50 24.70
C VAL A 336 -0.50 -17.47 25.55
N ASN A 337 0.81 -17.67 25.77
CA ASN A 337 1.61 -16.80 26.64
C ASN A 337 1.96 -15.48 25.92
N PRO A 338 1.51 -14.31 26.42
CA PRO A 338 1.79 -12.99 25.81
C PRO A 338 3.27 -12.68 25.61
N TRP A 339 4.12 -13.09 26.55
CA TRP A 339 5.57 -12.84 26.51
C TRP A 339 6.27 -13.54 25.34
N ILE A 340 5.68 -14.65 24.84
CA ILE A 340 6.18 -15.35 23.66
C ILE A 340 5.45 -14.85 22.41
N ALA A 341 4.15 -14.55 22.52
CA ALA A 341 3.34 -14.10 21.40
C ALA A 341 3.83 -12.73 20.82
N ILE A 342 4.23 -11.78 21.69
CA ILE A 342 4.70 -10.45 21.24
C ILE A 342 5.96 -10.55 20.37
N PRO A 343 7.06 -11.23 20.77
CA PRO A 343 8.21 -11.44 19.89
C PRO A 343 7.89 -12.17 18.59
N VAL A 344 6.99 -13.16 18.62
CA VAL A 344 6.57 -13.88 17.41
C VAL A 344 5.77 -12.97 16.47
N LEU A 345 4.88 -12.12 16.99
CA LEU A 345 4.20 -11.07 16.21
C LEU A 345 5.20 -10.11 15.59
N ALA A 346 6.19 -9.64 16.35
CA ALA A 346 7.25 -8.78 15.84
C ALA A 346 8.03 -9.44 14.69
N ALA A 347 8.41 -10.70 14.85
CA ALA A 347 9.07 -11.50 13.80
C ALA A 347 8.17 -11.67 12.56
N MET A 348 6.89 -11.93 12.76
CA MET A 348 5.91 -12.03 11.69
C MET A 348 5.85 -10.75 10.86
N PHE A 349 5.72 -9.58 11.51
CA PHE A 349 5.72 -8.28 10.80
C PHE A 349 7.03 -8.03 10.07
N PHE A 350 8.16 -8.40 10.66
CA PHE A 350 9.47 -8.32 10.03
C PHE A 350 9.53 -9.15 8.74
N PHE A 351 9.16 -10.43 8.80
CA PHE A 351 9.22 -11.34 7.65
C PHE A 351 8.21 -10.97 6.57
N HIS A 352 7.00 -10.56 6.95
CA HIS A 352 5.99 -10.09 6.01
C HIS A 352 6.52 -8.94 5.14
N ASN A 353 7.04 -7.90 5.78
CA ASN A 353 7.56 -6.74 5.06
C ASN A 353 8.85 -7.05 4.30
N ALA A 354 9.67 -7.97 4.79
CA ALA A 354 10.90 -8.40 4.13
C ALA A 354 10.66 -8.94 2.70
N MET A 355 9.50 -9.54 2.42
CA MET A 355 9.16 -10.05 1.09
C MET A 355 8.89 -8.95 0.06
N GLN A 356 8.42 -7.78 0.47
CA GLN A 356 7.85 -6.77 -0.43
C GLN A 356 8.86 -6.26 -1.46
N GLY A 357 10.07 -5.92 -1.03
CA GLY A 357 11.11 -5.41 -1.94
C GLY A 357 11.45 -6.39 -3.08
N PRO A 358 11.89 -7.63 -2.78
CA PRO A 358 12.18 -8.63 -3.80
C PRO A 358 10.96 -9.01 -4.65
N LEU A 359 9.75 -9.06 -4.07
CA LEU A 359 8.53 -9.39 -4.80
C LEU A 359 8.19 -8.34 -5.86
N LEU A 360 8.31 -7.05 -5.53
CA LEU A 360 8.06 -5.96 -6.48
C LEU A 360 9.16 -5.86 -7.54
N ALA A 361 10.41 -6.13 -7.18
CA ALA A 361 11.55 -6.04 -8.09
C ALA A 361 11.66 -7.23 -9.07
N THR A 362 11.22 -8.43 -8.71
CA THR A 362 11.42 -9.62 -9.54
C THR A 362 10.64 -9.57 -10.85
N PRO A 363 9.34 -9.21 -10.89
CA PRO A 363 8.60 -9.13 -12.15
C PRO A 363 9.16 -8.09 -13.11
N THR A 364 9.73 -6.98 -12.62
CA THR A 364 10.29 -5.92 -13.46
C THR A 364 11.50 -6.37 -14.27
N THR A 365 12.21 -7.41 -13.80
CA THR A 365 13.35 -7.99 -14.52
C THR A 365 12.97 -9.08 -15.52
N LEU A 366 11.76 -9.61 -15.41
CA LEU A 366 11.27 -10.69 -16.27
C LEU A 366 10.37 -10.19 -17.40
N LEU A 367 9.76 -9.04 -17.19
CA LEU A 367 8.82 -8.40 -18.12
C LEU A 367 9.53 -7.23 -18.77
N ASN A 368 9.81 -7.33 -20.07
CA ASN A 368 10.51 -6.31 -20.84
C ASN A 368 9.54 -5.62 -21.83
N GLY A 369 9.87 -4.37 -22.18
CA GLY A 369 9.16 -3.62 -23.21
C GLY A 369 7.73 -3.21 -22.83
N ARG A 370 6.89 -2.99 -23.86
CA ARG A 370 5.51 -2.48 -23.71
C ARG A 370 4.57 -3.38 -22.88
N GLY A 371 4.87 -4.68 -22.79
CA GLY A 371 4.10 -5.62 -21.96
C GLY A 371 4.36 -5.55 -20.46
N ALA A 372 5.49 -4.96 -20.02
CA ALA A 372 5.87 -4.92 -18.62
C ALA A 372 4.88 -4.15 -17.76
N ALA A 373 4.43 -2.98 -18.21
CA ALA A 373 3.46 -2.16 -17.49
C ALA A 373 2.11 -2.89 -17.30
N ALA A 374 1.63 -3.57 -18.36
CA ALA A 374 0.40 -4.35 -18.31
C ALA A 374 0.54 -5.56 -17.37
N GLY A 375 1.68 -6.25 -17.40
CA GLY A 375 1.96 -7.37 -16.51
C GLY A 375 1.99 -6.94 -15.04
N LEU A 376 2.68 -5.86 -14.72
CA LEU A 376 2.73 -5.31 -13.36
C LEU A 376 1.35 -4.85 -12.87
N ALA A 377 0.56 -4.20 -13.73
CA ALA A 377 -0.80 -3.81 -13.40
C ALA A 377 -1.69 -5.03 -13.11
N THR A 378 -1.56 -6.10 -13.91
CA THR A 378 -2.28 -7.36 -13.69
C THR A 378 -1.88 -8.01 -12.36
N ILE A 379 -0.58 -8.08 -12.06
CA ILE A 379 -0.07 -8.59 -10.79
C ILE A 379 -0.66 -7.82 -9.60
N ASN A 380 -0.69 -6.48 -9.70
CA ASN A 380 -1.25 -5.64 -8.63
C ASN A 380 -2.77 -5.82 -8.50
N MET A 381 -3.49 -5.85 -9.61
CA MET A 381 -4.95 -6.05 -9.62
C MET A 381 -5.34 -7.39 -8.98
N VAL A 382 -4.63 -8.48 -9.33
CA VAL A 382 -4.85 -9.79 -8.71
C VAL A 382 -4.52 -9.74 -7.22
N GLY A 383 -3.45 -9.03 -6.83
CA GLY A 383 -3.07 -8.84 -5.43
C GLY A 383 -4.15 -8.17 -4.58
N ILE A 384 -4.81 -7.13 -5.11
CA ILE A 384 -5.89 -6.39 -4.42
C ILE A 384 -7.07 -7.30 -4.08
N LEU A 385 -7.34 -8.36 -4.87
CA LEU A 385 -8.38 -9.34 -4.56
C LEU A 385 -8.14 -10.06 -3.22
N GLY A 386 -6.89 -10.12 -2.76
CA GLY A 386 -6.57 -10.59 -1.41
C GLY A 386 -7.28 -9.76 -0.33
N GLY A 387 -7.34 -8.44 -0.49
CA GLY A 387 -8.09 -7.54 0.40
C GLY A 387 -9.60 -7.76 0.37
N VAL A 388 -10.14 -8.24 -0.76
CA VAL A 388 -11.57 -8.60 -0.88
C VAL A 388 -11.88 -9.90 -0.14
N LEU A 389 -10.99 -10.88 -0.22
CA LEU A 389 -11.27 -12.27 0.21
C LEU A 389 -10.89 -12.54 1.67
N TYR A 390 -9.73 -12.07 2.12
CA TYR A 390 -9.18 -12.50 3.40
C TYR A 390 -9.88 -11.93 4.64
N PRO A 391 -10.24 -10.62 4.70
CA PRO A 391 -10.92 -10.08 5.87
C PRO A 391 -12.28 -10.75 6.16
N PRO A 392 -13.15 -11.02 5.14
CA PRO A 392 -14.38 -11.79 5.37
C PRO A 392 -14.12 -13.23 5.88
N VAL A 393 -13.12 -13.91 5.29
CA VAL A 393 -12.76 -15.28 5.71
C VAL A 393 -12.28 -15.30 7.16
N MET A 394 -11.42 -14.36 7.55
CA MET A 394 -10.94 -14.23 8.93
C MET A 394 -12.07 -13.96 9.91
N GLY A 395 -13.00 -13.06 9.54
CA GLY A 395 -14.18 -12.76 10.36
C GLY A 395 -15.09 -13.98 10.53
N TRP A 396 -15.36 -14.68 9.44
CA TRP A 396 -16.20 -15.88 9.44
C TRP A 396 -15.57 -17.00 10.27
N LEU A 397 -14.26 -17.26 10.14
CA LEU A 397 -13.55 -18.24 10.95
C LEU A 397 -13.62 -17.87 12.43
N ARG A 398 -13.42 -16.61 12.77
CA ARG A 398 -13.50 -16.12 14.16
C ARG A 398 -14.89 -16.30 14.75
N ASP A 399 -15.95 -16.00 14.01
CA ASP A 399 -17.32 -16.17 14.47
C ASP A 399 -17.69 -17.65 14.65
N ARG A 400 -17.19 -18.53 13.75
CA ARG A 400 -17.46 -19.98 13.80
C ARG A 400 -16.72 -20.71 14.92
N THR A 401 -15.49 -20.33 15.18
CA THR A 401 -14.60 -21.07 16.10
C THR A 401 -14.46 -20.40 17.47
N GLY A 402 -14.91 -19.16 17.60
CA GLY A 402 -14.80 -18.38 18.83
C GLY A 402 -13.37 -17.90 19.14
N ASN A 403 -12.38 -18.17 18.28
CA ASN A 403 -10.98 -17.83 18.49
C ASN A 403 -10.27 -17.38 17.21
N TYR A 404 -9.04 -16.85 17.32
CA TYR A 404 -8.23 -16.43 16.17
C TYR A 404 -7.32 -17.52 15.63
N GLN A 405 -7.11 -18.63 16.35
CA GLN A 405 -6.15 -19.67 16.00
C GLN A 405 -6.42 -20.29 14.63
N THR A 406 -7.69 -20.60 14.34
CA THR A 406 -8.07 -21.17 13.03
C THR A 406 -7.79 -20.19 11.90
N GLY A 407 -8.04 -18.89 12.09
CA GLY A 407 -7.70 -17.86 11.14
C GLY A 407 -6.18 -17.75 10.91
N LEU A 408 -5.39 -17.76 11.99
CA LEU A 408 -3.92 -17.76 11.89
C LEU A 408 -3.41 -19.01 11.16
N GLY A 409 -4.02 -20.18 11.39
CA GLY A 409 -3.73 -21.40 10.63
C GLY A 409 -4.02 -21.24 9.13
N ALA A 410 -5.12 -20.61 8.75
CA ALA A 410 -5.44 -20.32 7.35
C ALA A 410 -4.42 -19.36 6.72
N LEU A 411 -3.97 -18.34 7.45
CA LEU A 411 -2.91 -17.43 6.99
C LEU A 411 -1.56 -18.15 6.83
N SER A 412 -1.24 -19.07 7.73
CA SER A 412 -0.05 -19.94 7.61
C SER A 412 -0.08 -20.75 6.31
N LEU A 413 -1.20 -21.40 6.00
CA LEU A 413 -1.38 -22.14 4.74
C LEU A 413 -1.24 -21.23 3.52
N SER A 414 -1.73 -20.01 3.59
CA SER A 414 -1.56 -19.01 2.54
C SER A 414 -0.08 -18.71 2.28
N MET A 415 0.71 -18.52 3.33
CA MET A 415 2.15 -18.24 3.18
C MET A 415 2.94 -19.47 2.69
N LEU A 416 2.56 -20.69 3.11
CA LEU A 416 3.12 -21.91 2.54
C LEU A 416 2.81 -22.04 1.05
N ALA A 417 1.56 -21.76 0.64
CA ALA A 417 1.16 -21.74 -0.75
C ALA A 417 1.95 -20.69 -1.56
N SER A 418 2.14 -19.50 -0.98
CA SER A 418 2.97 -18.44 -1.59
C SER A 418 4.40 -18.93 -1.82
N ALA A 419 5.03 -19.54 -0.82
CA ALA A 419 6.38 -20.11 -0.95
C ALA A 419 6.45 -21.21 -2.00
N ALA A 420 5.44 -22.09 -2.09
CA ALA A 420 5.37 -23.14 -3.12
C ALA A 420 5.25 -22.55 -4.54
N VAL A 421 4.43 -21.52 -4.73
CA VAL A 421 4.30 -20.82 -6.03
C VAL A 421 5.61 -20.14 -6.42
N VAL A 422 6.30 -19.49 -5.46
CA VAL A 422 7.62 -18.87 -5.71
C VAL A 422 8.66 -19.94 -6.06
N PHE A 423 8.62 -21.11 -5.43
CA PHE A 423 9.46 -22.24 -5.78
C PHE A 423 9.21 -22.72 -7.22
N ALA A 424 7.94 -22.85 -7.62
CA ALA A 424 7.58 -23.19 -9.00
C ALA A 424 8.09 -22.15 -10.01
N LEU A 425 7.92 -20.85 -9.72
CA LEU A 425 8.47 -19.75 -10.53
C LEU A 425 10.00 -19.85 -10.67
N ARG A 426 10.70 -20.16 -9.58
CA ARG A 426 12.16 -20.38 -9.60
C ARG A 426 12.56 -21.54 -10.51
N GLN A 427 11.83 -22.68 -10.45
CA GLN A 427 12.09 -23.82 -11.31
C GLN A 427 11.85 -23.50 -12.79
N MET A 428 10.76 -22.78 -13.10
CA MET A 428 10.48 -22.32 -14.46
C MET A 428 11.61 -21.40 -15.00
N ALA A 429 12.12 -20.50 -14.18
CA ALA A 429 13.23 -19.62 -14.55
C ALA A 429 14.52 -20.41 -14.82
N ARG A 430 14.85 -21.41 -14.00
CA ARG A 430 16.02 -22.29 -14.18
C ARG A 430 15.93 -23.09 -15.49
N ARG A 431 14.82 -23.76 -15.74
CA ARG A 431 14.60 -24.54 -16.97
C ARG A 431 14.72 -23.71 -18.23
N LYS A 432 14.36 -22.42 -18.18
CA LYS A 432 14.49 -21.51 -19.32
C LYS A 432 15.95 -21.16 -19.59
N LEU A 433 16.77 -21.00 -18.55
CA LEU A 433 18.21 -20.77 -18.69
C LEU A 433 18.95 -22.01 -19.24
N GLU A 434 18.59 -23.22 -18.78
CA GLU A 434 19.15 -24.49 -19.25
C GLU A 434 18.84 -24.78 -20.72
N LYS A 435 17.70 -24.27 -21.24
CA LYS A 435 17.27 -24.43 -22.64
C LYS A 435 17.79 -23.32 -23.58
N ALA A 436 18.41 -22.27 -23.06
CA ALA A 436 19.01 -21.24 -23.88
C ALA A 436 20.29 -21.79 -24.54
N PRO A 437 20.46 -21.65 -25.89
CA PRO A 437 21.65 -22.14 -26.55
C PRO A 437 22.90 -21.46 -26.04
N ALA A 438 23.99 -22.24 -25.88
CA ALA A 438 25.28 -21.84 -25.26
C ALA A 438 26.07 -20.76 -26.05
N HIS A 439 25.49 -20.05 -26.98
CA HIS A 439 26.15 -19.14 -27.92
C HIS A 439 26.00 -17.64 -27.61
N VAL A 440 25.71 -17.25 -26.36
CA VAL A 440 25.74 -15.82 -25.97
C VAL A 440 26.47 -15.68 -24.66
N HIS A 441 27.79 -15.85 -24.69
CA HIS A 441 28.68 -15.21 -23.72
C HIS A 441 29.57 -14.23 -24.50
N PRO A 442 29.53 -12.91 -24.17
CA PRO A 442 30.57 -11.99 -24.59
C PRO A 442 31.85 -12.20 -23.82
#